data_874d56337b56c8f54d56cbaa0dead58f
#
_entry.id   874d56337b56c8f54d56cbaa0dead58f
#
_cell.length_a   1.000
_cell.length_b   1.000
_cell.length_c   1.000
_cell.angle_alpha   90.00
_cell.angle_beta   90.00
_cell.angle_gamma   90.00
#
_symmetry.space_group_name_H-M   'P 1'
#
loop_
_entity.id
_entity.type
_entity.pdbx_description
1 polymer ?
#
loop_
_entity_poly.entity_id
_entity_poly.type
_entity_poly.pdbx_seq_one_letter_code
_entity_poly.pdbx_strand_id
1 'polypeptide(L)'
;LRIISDDLDQPELAVTGRDQPRLETTWPDAAGSFGAEVGGWALQHLGMELMPWQQRVLDGQLLFDGDGDFLHRMSMVSTARQNGKTVALTALVGWWLTEMPKHRGTPQTVLSTAHRLDLAVMLYDKLADILELRFGAKLMRSYGRNQVTMPDGSKWFIRAANSSVGHGMSCDLIVADEIWDIGSTVIDGGLLPAQRARRSPMLSAWSTAGTEASTAMQRWREQGLRSIDRGEPSSLYFAEWSPPPDLSPMTPQAWAYANPALGKTLTLKTIEAESENPDRASFLRASCNLWVASDKSWIAPGLWP
;
A
#
# COMPACT_ATOMS: atom_id res chain seq x y z
N LEU A 1 -30.36 -53.36 3.44
CA LEU A 1 -30.29 -52.37 2.37
C LEU A 1 -29.42 -51.21 2.88
N ARG A 2 -28.16 -51.11 2.45
CA ARG A 2 -27.30 -49.96 2.65
C ARG A 2 -27.59 -48.98 1.54
N ILE A 3 -28.15 -47.83 1.88
CA ILE A 3 -28.23 -46.70 0.98
C ILE A 3 -26.82 -46.05 1.01
N ILE A 4 -26.09 -46.25 -0.08
CA ILE A 4 -24.86 -45.50 -0.36
C ILE A 4 -25.36 -44.18 -0.93
N SER A 5 -25.31 -43.10 -0.15
CA SER A 5 -25.44 -41.75 -0.67
C SER A 5 -24.15 -41.43 -1.41
N ASP A 6 -24.20 -41.48 -2.73
CA ASP A 6 -23.22 -40.83 -3.60
C ASP A 6 -23.41 -39.30 -3.48
N ASP A 7 -22.92 -38.70 -2.40
CA ASP A 7 -22.57 -37.32 -2.40
C ASP A 7 -21.23 -37.23 -3.18
N LEU A 8 -21.37 -37.06 -4.48
CA LEU A 8 -20.29 -36.73 -5.36
C LEU A 8 -19.65 -35.45 -4.84
N ASP A 9 -18.39 -35.56 -4.38
CA ASP A 9 -17.45 -34.47 -4.16
C ASP A 9 -17.53 -33.51 -5.36
N GLN A 10 -18.39 -32.49 -5.26
CA GLN A 10 -18.21 -31.32 -6.07
C GLN A 10 -16.92 -30.66 -5.54
N PRO A 11 -15.91 -30.43 -6.37
CA PRO A 11 -14.71 -29.72 -5.89
C PRO A 11 -15.17 -28.38 -5.32
N GLU A 12 -15.01 -28.23 -4.01
CA GLU A 12 -15.24 -26.97 -3.32
C GLU A 12 -14.46 -25.90 -4.08
N LEU A 13 -15.18 -24.99 -4.76
CA LEU A 13 -14.56 -23.94 -5.56
C LEU A 13 -13.57 -23.23 -4.65
N ALA A 14 -12.28 -23.37 -4.94
CA ALA A 14 -11.22 -22.83 -4.13
C ALA A 14 -11.45 -21.32 -3.92
N VAL A 15 -11.64 -20.89 -2.69
CA VAL A 15 -11.83 -19.48 -2.35
C VAL A 15 -10.51 -18.76 -2.65
N THR A 16 -10.55 -17.81 -3.58
CA THR A 16 -9.40 -17.01 -4.00
C THR A 16 -9.62 -15.54 -3.71
N GLY A 17 -8.53 -14.83 -3.46
CA GLY A 17 -8.54 -13.39 -3.22
C GLY A 17 -9.04 -12.61 -4.44
N ARG A 18 -9.65 -11.46 -4.18
CA ARG A 18 -10.20 -10.58 -5.22
C ARG A 18 -9.11 -9.64 -5.72
N ASP A 19 -8.87 -9.61 -7.01
CA ASP A 19 -7.90 -8.71 -7.63
C ASP A 19 -8.39 -7.24 -7.63
N GLN A 20 -9.70 -7.02 -7.60
CA GLN A 20 -10.29 -5.68 -7.51
C GLN A 20 -10.65 -5.32 -6.07
N PRO A 21 -10.38 -4.07 -5.64
CA PRO A 21 -10.78 -3.59 -4.33
C PRO A 21 -12.30 -3.49 -4.23
N ARG A 22 -12.84 -3.58 -3.02
CA ARG A 22 -14.27 -3.32 -2.79
C ARG A 22 -14.61 -1.84 -2.91
N LEU A 23 -13.69 -0.98 -2.49
CA LEU A 23 -13.84 0.46 -2.53
C LEU A 23 -12.67 1.03 -3.33
N GLU A 24 -12.96 1.80 -4.36
CA GLU A 24 -11.96 2.47 -5.19
C GLU A 24 -12.53 3.78 -5.72
N THR A 25 -11.75 4.85 -5.62
CA THR A 25 -12.11 6.14 -6.22
C THR A 25 -12.20 6.03 -7.74
N THR A 26 -13.14 6.76 -8.33
CA THR A 26 -13.29 6.82 -9.79
C THR A 26 -11.99 7.33 -10.42
N TRP A 27 -11.51 6.63 -11.44
CA TRP A 27 -10.34 7.05 -12.21
C TRP A 27 -10.72 8.24 -13.09
N PRO A 28 -9.97 9.35 -13.03
CA PRO A 28 -10.18 10.46 -13.93
C PRO A 28 -9.77 10.09 -15.36
N ASP A 29 -10.25 10.87 -16.33
CA ASP A 29 -9.74 10.81 -17.70
C ASP A 29 -8.24 11.15 -17.69
N ALA A 30 -7.41 10.27 -18.25
CA ALA A 30 -5.98 10.34 -18.21
C ALA A 30 -5.38 10.21 -19.60
N ALA A 31 -4.23 10.84 -19.83
CA ALA A 31 -3.44 10.62 -21.04
C ALA A 31 -2.75 9.25 -21.02
N GLY A 32 -2.48 8.73 -19.82
CA GLY A 32 -1.89 7.42 -19.62
C GLY A 32 -1.64 7.12 -18.15
N SER A 33 -0.91 6.02 -17.91
CA SER A 33 -0.42 5.62 -16.58
C SER A 33 0.99 5.05 -16.69
N PHE A 34 1.81 5.34 -15.70
CA PHE A 34 3.14 4.72 -15.58
C PHE A 34 3.10 3.33 -14.91
N GLY A 35 1.94 2.84 -14.51
CA GLY A 35 1.82 1.55 -13.81
C GLY A 35 2.40 0.37 -14.58
N ALA A 36 2.16 0.30 -15.90
CA ALA A 36 2.72 -0.75 -16.76
C ALA A 36 4.25 -0.71 -16.81
N GLU A 37 4.87 0.48 -16.79
CA GLU A 37 6.32 0.61 -16.72
C GLU A 37 6.87 0.08 -15.38
N VAL A 38 6.18 0.35 -14.26
CA VAL A 38 6.55 -0.18 -12.94
C VAL A 38 6.47 -1.71 -12.92
N GLY A 39 5.41 -2.29 -13.50
CA GLY A 39 5.28 -3.75 -13.64
C GLY A 39 6.41 -4.36 -14.49
N GLY A 40 6.73 -3.75 -15.62
CA GLY A 40 7.86 -4.15 -16.48
C GLY A 40 9.20 -4.05 -15.75
N TRP A 41 9.38 -2.99 -14.97
CA TRP A 41 10.58 -2.79 -14.14
C TRP A 41 10.72 -3.89 -13.09
N ALA A 42 9.61 -4.25 -12.41
CA ALA A 42 9.59 -5.33 -11.43
C ALA A 42 10.00 -6.67 -12.05
N LEU A 43 9.44 -7.01 -13.21
CA LEU A 43 9.77 -8.23 -13.92
C LEU A 43 11.25 -8.24 -14.33
N GLN A 44 11.76 -7.15 -14.89
CA GLN A 44 13.12 -7.06 -15.42
C GLN A 44 14.19 -7.04 -14.30
N HIS A 45 13.94 -6.33 -13.20
CA HIS A 45 14.97 -6.05 -12.21
C HIS A 45 14.81 -6.81 -10.89
N LEU A 46 13.56 -7.14 -10.50
CA LEU A 46 13.30 -7.98 -9.34
C LEU A 46 13.07 -9.44 -9.71
N GLY A 47 12.85 -9.76 -11.00
CA GLY A 47 12.47 -11.09 -11.46
C GLY A 47 11.08 -11.51 -10.96
N MET A 48 10.21 -10.54 -10.67
CA MET A 48 8.89 -10.76 -10.08
C MET A 48 7.81 -10.14 -10.94
N GLU A 49 6.83 -10.96 -11.33
CA GLU A 49 5.59 -10.46 -11.90
C GLU A 49 4.69 -9.94 -10.77
N LEU A 50 4.16 -8.74 -10.93
CA LEU A 50 3.24 -8.16 -9.97
C LEU A 50 1.89 -8.90 -10.01
N MET A 51 1.29 -9.13 -8.85
CA MET A 51 -0.07 -9.65 -8.80
C MET A 51 -1.04 -8.64 -9.43
N PRO A 52 -2.18 -9.09 -10.03
CA PRO A 52 -3.12 -8.18 -10.69
C PRO A 52 -3.60 -7.03 -9.80
N TRP A 53 -3.79 -7.25 -8.51
CA TRP A 53 -4.18 -6.21 -7.57
C TRP A 53 -3.09 -5.14 -7.36
N GLN A 54 -1.80 -5.56 -7.33
CA GLN A 54 -0.65 -4.65 -7.22
C GLN A 54 -0.52 -3.80 -8.48
N GLN A 55 -0.63 -4.45 -9.65
CA GLN A 55 -0.61 -3.77 -10.94
C GLN A 55 -1.74 -2.76 -11.03
N ARG A 56 -2.98 -3.13 -10.67
CA ARG A 56 -4.14 -2.22 -10.66
C ARG A 56 -3.90 -0.98 -9.82
N VAL A 57 -3.36 -1.14 -8.61
CA VAL A 57 -3.04 0.00 -7.73
C VAL A 57 -2.02 0.93 -8.38
N LEU A 58 -0.97 0.36 -8.99
CA LEU A 58 0.06 1.16 -9.65
C LEU A 58 -0.50 1.85 -10.90
N ASP A 59 -1.35 1.18 -11.67
CA ASP A 59 -2.04 1.79 -12.81
C ASP A 59 -2.92 2.98 -12.37
N GLY A 60 -3.71 2.81 -11.30
CA GLY A 60 -4.61 3.86 -10.83
C GLY A 60 -3.90 5.04 -10.18
N GLN A 61 -2.92 4.79 -9.29
CA GLN A 61 -2.25 5.90 -8.60
C GLN A 61 -1.31 6.71 -9.49
N LEU A 62 -0.78 6.13 -10.58
CA LEU A 62 0.20 6.76 -11.47
C LEU A 62 -0.41 7.28 -12.77
N LEU A 63 -1.72 7.56 -12.79
CA LEU A 63 -2.38 8.23 -13.89
C LEU A 63 -1.81 9.63 -14.08
N PHE A 64 -1.60 10.04 -15.34
CA PHE A 64 -1.07 11.35 -15.69
C PHE A 64 -1.87 12.02 -16.81
N ASP A 65 -1.78 13.35 -16.87
CA ASP A 65 -2.40 14.19 -17.89
C ASP A 65 -1.51 14.36 -19.14
N GLY A 66 -1.95 15.21 -20.09
CA GLY A 66 -1.22 15.49 -21.33
C GLY A 66 0.15 16.14 -21.15
N ASP A 67 0.41 16.76 -19.99
CA ASP A 67 1.70 17.36 -19.63
C ASP A 67 2.59 16.38 -18.85
N GLY A 68 2.12 15.16 -18.61
CA GLY A 68 2.79 14.12 -17.84
C GLY A 68 2.77 14.38 -16.33
N ASP A 69 1.88 15.22 -15.82
CA ASP A 69 1.70 15.48 -14.40
C ASP A 69 0.70 14.50 -13.79
N PHE A 70 0.97 14.01 -12.57
CA PHE A 70 0.09 13.06 -11.91
C PHE A 70 -1.27 13.67 -11.59
N LEU A 71 -2.34 12.94 -11.91
CA LEU A 71 -3.71 13.31 -11.60
C LEU A 71 -4.03 13.14 -10.11
N HIS A 72 -3.32 12.23 -9.44
CA HIS A 72 -3.41 12.03 -8.00
C HIS A 72 -2.12 12.51 -7.32
N ARG A 73 -2.26 13.38 -6.33
CA ARG A 73 -1.11 13.81 -5.49
C ARG A 73 -0.89 12.89 -4.30
N MET A 74 -1.93 12.17 -3.91
CA MET A 74 -1.90 11.23 -2.80
C MET A 74 -2.55 9.92 -3.23
N SER A 75 -2.04 8.83 -2.69
CA SER A 75 -2.61 7.50 -2.82
C SER A 75 -2.71 6.86 -1.45
N MET A 76 -3.84 6.23 -1.15
CA MET A 76 -4.02 5.42 0.06
C MET A 76 -4.55 4.04 -0.32
N VAL A 77 -3.74 3.03 -0.05
CA VAL A 77 -4.02 1.62 -0.35
C VAL A 77 -4.15 0.85 0.95
N SER A 78 -5.31 0.21 1.14
CA SER A 78 -5.59 -0.58 2.34
C SER A 78 -5.94 -2.02 2.00
N THR A 79 -5.18 -2.97 2.54
CA THR A 79 -5.40 -4.41 2.41
C THR A 79 -4.86 -5.12 3.64
N ALA A 80 -5.32 -6.32 3.93
CA ALA A 80 -4.86 -7.13 5.05
C ALA A 80 -3.33 -7.33 5.03
N ARG A 81 -2.75 -7.80 6.12
CA ARG A 81 -1.31 -8.11 6.22
C ARG A 81 -0.91 -9.21 5.24
N GLN A 82 0.39 -9.27 4.92
CA GLN A 82 1.02 -10.32 4.11
C GLN A 82 0.47 -10.47 2.68
N ASN A 83 -0.19 -9.47 2.15
CA ASN A 83 -0.70 -9.46 0.77
C ASN A 83 0.33 -8.99 -0.27
N GLY A 84 1.58 -8.71 0.12
CA GLY A 84 2.65 -8.35 -0.83
C GLY A 84 2.80 -6.85 -1.08
N LYS A 85 2.26 -5.96 -0.21
CA LYS A 85 2.42 -4.49 -0.30
C LYS A 85 3.87 -4.08 -0.57
N THR A 86 4.81 -4.64 0.17
CA THR A 86 6.24 -4.31 0.07
C THR A 86 6.83 -4.59 -1.32
N VAL A 87 6.32 -5.60 -2.04
CA VAL A 87 6.80 -5.90 -3.42
C VAL A 87 6.44 -4.77 -4.37
N ALA A 88 5.18 -4.32 -4.34
CA ALA A 88 4.74 -3.20 -5.15
C ALA A 88 5.50 -1.90 -4.82
N LEU A 89 5.74 -1.64 -3.52
CA LEU A 89 6.52 -0.48 -3.08
C LEU A 89 7.99 -0.56 -3.52
N THR A 90 8.59 -1.75 -3.49
CA THR A 90 9.96 -1.97 -3.99
C THR A 90 10.04 -1.66 -5.48
N ALA A 91 9.08 -2.14 -6.26
CA ALA A 91 8.99 -1.87 -7.69
C ALA A 91 8.79 -0.37 -7.97
N LEU A 92 7.87 0.28 -7.25
CA LEU A 92 7.59 1.72 -7.39
C LEU A 92 8.82 2.57 -7.13
N VAL A 93 9.52 2.34 -6.00
CA VAL A 93 10.72 3.11 -5.63
C VAL A 93 11.87 2.86 -6.62
N GLY A 94 12.07 1.60 -7.02
CA GLY A 94 13.12 1.25 -7.98
C GLY A 94 12.89 1.90 -9.35
N TRP A 95 11.70 1.77 -9.90
CA TRP A 95 11.30 2.42 -11.13
C TRP A 95 11.43 3.95 -11.03
N TRP A 96 10.94 4.55 -9.93
CA TRP A 96 11.00 6.00 -9.75
C TRP A 96 12.43 6.54 -9.77
N LEU A 97 13.37 5.84 -9.15
CA LEU A 97 14.77 6.27 -9.09
C LEU A 97 15.50 6.11 -10.43
N THR A 98 15.07 5.21 -11.30
CA THR A 98 15.77 4.86 -12.53
C THR A 98 15.11 5.41 -13.79
N GLU A 99 13.79 5.59 -13.80
CA GLU A 99 13.01 5.99 -14.96
C GLU A 99 12.44 7.42 -14.87
N MET A 100 11.92 7.83 -13.70
CA MET A 100 11.35 9.17 -13.53
C MET A 100 12.33 10.32 -13.82
N PRO A 101 13.64 10.23 -13.53
CA PRO A 101 14.59 11.26 -13.97
C PRO A 101 14.62 11.46 -15.49
N LYS A 102 14.39 10.40 -16.27
CA LYS A 102 14.32 10.46 -17.74
C LYS A 102 13.04 11.16 -18.20
N HIS A 103 11.89 10.85 -17.57
CA HIS A 103 10.61 11.50 -17.87
C HIS A 103 10.59 12.97 -17.45
N ARG A 104 11.19 13.31 -16.31
CA ARG A 104 11.19 14.67 -15.74
C ARG A 104 12.37 15.54 -16.18
N GLY A 105 13.45 14.95 -16.74
CA GLY A 105 14.68 15.66 -17.09
C GLY A 105 15.48 16.19 -15.89
N THR A 106 15.17 15.74 -14.67
CA THR A 106 15.79 16.22 -13.42
C THR A 106 15.96 15.10 -12.41
N PRO A 107 17.01 15.16 -11.54
CA PRO A 107 17.17 14.24 -10.44
C PRO A 107 15.95 14.23 -9.50
N GLN A 108 15.62 13.06 -8.98
CA GLN A 108 14.46 12.84 -8.12
C GLN A 108 14.85 12.66 -6.65
N THR A 109 14.01 13.12 -5.75
CA THR A 109 14.16 12.88 -4.31
C THR A 109 13.04 12.00 -3.81
N VAL A 110 13.40 10.82 -3.32
CA VAL A 110 12.48 9.83 -2.76
C VAL A 110 12.67 9.73 -1.25
N LEU A 111 11.59 9.69 -0.49
CA LEU A 111 11.58 9.43 0.94
C LEU A 111 10.72 8.18 1.23
N SER A 112 11.31 7.16 1.83
CA SER A 112 10.55 6.05 2.42
C SER A 112 10.49 6.19 3.93
N THR A 113 9.30 6.06 4.48
CA THR A 113 9.05 6.18 5.91
C THR A 113 8.03 5.14 6.40
N ALA A 114 8.16 4.76 7.65
CA ALA A 114 7.20 3.95 8.39
C ALA A 114 7.23 4.39 9.85
N HIS A 115 6.22 3.99 10.63
CA HIS A 115 6.17 4.26 12.08
C HIS A 115 7.50 3.89 12.77
N ARG A 116 8.10 2.75 12.43
CA ARG A 116 9.40 2.30 12.93
C ARG A 116 10.44 2.26 11.81
N LEU A 117 11.68 2.60 12.17
CA LEU A 117 12.79 2.61 11.22
C LEU A 117 13.08 1.23 10.61
N ASP A 118 12.99 0.16 11.42
CA ASP A 118 13.22 -1.20 10.95
C ASP A 118 12.26 -1.62 9.82
N LEU A 119 11.00 -1.18 9.89
CA LEU A 119 10.02 -1.41 8.81
C LEU A 119 10.40 -0.62 7.53
N ALA A 120 10.81 0.65 7.67
CA ALA A 120 11.26 1.44 6.53
C ALA A 120 12.54 0.86 5.89
N VAL A 121 13.42 0.26 6.69
CA VAL A 121 14.67 -0.38 6.23
C VAL A 121 14.42 -1.67 5.47
N MET A 122 13.33 -2.40 5.74
CA MET A 122 13.00 -3.63 4.98
C MET A 122 12.89 -3.39 3.47
N LEU A 123 12.37 -2.23 3.06
CA LEU A 123 12.32 -1.86 1.65
C LEU A 123 13.72 -1.57 1.09
N TYR A 124 14.54 -0.87 1.89
CA TYR A 124 15.93 -0.56 1.55
C TYR A 124 16.75 -1.83 1.32
N ASP A 125 16.68 -2.80 2.23
CA ASP A 125 17.46 -4.03 2.15
C ASP A 125 17.12 -4.87 0.91
N LYS A 126 15.87 -4.79 0.43
CA LYS A 126 15.46 -5.50 -0.79
C LYS A 126 15.94 -4.84 -2.09
N LEU A 127 16.10 -3.53 -2.08
CA LEU A 127 16.31 -2.75 -3.32
C LEU A 127 17.73 -2.18 -3.44
N ALA A 128 18.40 -1.85 -2.33
CA ALA A 128 19.66 -1.13 -2.34
C ALA A 128 20.76 -1.85 -3.13
N ASP A 129 20.93 -3.15 -2.94
CA ASP A 129 21.95 -3.94 -3.63
C ASP A 129 21.68 -4.02 -5.16
N ILE A 130 20.42 -4.05 -5.55
CA ILE A 130 20.03 -4.02 -6.97
C ILE A 130 20.41 -2.67 -7.59
N LEU A 131 20.12 -1.57 -6.89
CA LEU A 131 20.48 -0.23 -7.38
C LEU A 131 21.99 -0.03 -7.44
N GLU A 132 22.74 -0.56 -6.47
CA GLU A 132 24.21 -0.50 -6.52
C GLU A 132 24.78 -1.31 -7.69
N LEU A 133 24.40 -2.59 -7.79
CA LEU A 133 24.98 -3.52 -8.74
C LEU A 133 24.57 -3.24 -10.20
N ARG A 134 23.32 -2.86 -10.43
CA ARG A 134 22.78 -2.70 -11.79
C ARG A 134 22.77 -1.26 -12.30
N PHE A 135 22.70 -0.30 -11.37
CA PHE A 135 22.55 1.11 -11.72
C PHE A 135 23.68 2.01 -11.21
N GLY A 136 24.69 1.44 -10.54
CA GLY A 136 25.88 2.18 -10.08
C GLY A 136 25.58 3.15 -8.92
N ALA A 137 24.53 2.89 -8.15
CA ALA A 137 24.18 3.72 -7.01
C ALA A 137 25.25 3.63 -5.90
N LYS A 138 25.40 4.70 -5.14
CA LYS A 138 26.22 4.74 -3.92
C LYS A 138 25.34 4.58 -2.70
N LEU A 139 25.68 3.60 -1.87
CA LEU A 139 24.92 3.29 -0.65
C LEU A 139 25.56 3.91 0.58
N MET A 140 24.72 4.50 1.42
CA MET A 140 25.08 4.88 2.80
C MET A 140 24.27 3.99 3.76
N ARG A 141 24.97 3.16 4.53
CA ARG A 141 24.38 2.27 5.55
C ARG A 141 24.85 2.77 6.92
N SER A 142 24.03 3.56 7.57
CA SER A 142 24.30 4.10 8.89
C SER A 142 23.02 4.07 9.72
N TYR A 143 23.13 3.77 11.01
CA TYR A 143 21.97 3.73 11.90
C TYR A 143 21.17 5.04 11.82
N GLY A 144 19.90 4.93 11.46
CA GLY A 144 19.00 6.08 11.29
C GLY A 144 19.24 6.98 10.06
N ARG A 145 20.24 6.68 9.21
CA ARG A 145 20.61 7.51 8.04
C ARG A 145 20.87 6.71 6.77
N ASN A 146 20.10 5.65 6.53
CA ASN A 146 20.21 4.92 5.27
C ASN A 146 19.82 5.82 4.10
N GLN A 147 20.63 5.77 3.03
CA GLN A 147 20.46 6.57 1.85
C GLN A 147 21.06 5.89 0.63
N VAL A 148 20.42 6.07 -0.51
CA VAL A 148 20.96 5.74 -1.84
C VAL A 148 21.17 7.04 -2.60
N THR A 149 22.28 7.13 -3.35
CA THR A 149 22.53 8.23 -4.27
C THR A 149 22.81 7.64 -5.65
N MET A 150 21.95 7.95 -6.61
CA MET A 150 22.08 7.51 -7.99
C MET A 150 23.14 8.34 -8.74
N PRO A 151 23.70 7.81 -9.86
CA PRO A 151 24.72 8.54 -10.66
C PRO A 151 24.25 9.90 -11.22
N ASP A 152 22.93 10.03 -11.49
CA ASP A 152 22.31 11.26 -11.98
C ASP A 152 22.08 12.32 -10.88
N GLY A 153 22.37 11.97 -9.62
CA GLY A 153 22.13 12.81 -8.44
C GLY A 153 20.79 12.58 -7.75
N SER A 154 19.95 11.70 -8.25
CA SER A 154 18.71 11.28 -7.55
C SER A 154 19.04 10.63 -6.21
N LYS A 155 18.17 10.84 -5.22
CA LYS A 155 18.42 10.39 -3.85
C LYS A 155 17.21 9.68 -3.28
N TRP A 156 17.47 8.62 -2.54
CA TRP A 156 16.46 7.93 -1.75
C TRP A 156 16.87 7.95 -0.28
N PHE A 157 16.02 8.52 0.56
CA PHE A 157 16.18 8.60 2.00
C PHE A 157 15.24 7.64 2.70
N ILE A 158 15.76 6.96 3.72
CA ILE A 158 14.98 6.07 4.57
C ILE A 158 14.99 6.66 5.98
N ARG A 159 13.80 6.99 6.51
CA ARG A 159 13.65 7.64 7.80
C ARG A 159 12.47 7.06 8.58
N ALA A 160 12.58 7.05 9.92
CA ALA A 160 11.41 6.81 10.76
C ALA A 160 10.45 8.00 10.70
N ALA A 161 9.16 7.73 10.78
CA ALA A 161 8.11 8.73 10.82
C ALA A 161 8.10 9.43 12.20
N ASN A 162 8.71 10.59 12.28
CA ASN A 162 8.72 11.43 13.47
C ASN A 162 8.46 12.89 13.09
N SER A 163 8.32 13.79 14.07
CA SER A 163 7.96 15.20 13.85
C SER A 163 8.93 15.98 12.97
N SER A 164 10.16 15.51 12.78
CA SER A 164 11.18 16.15 11.94
C SER A 164 11.32 15.50 10.56
N VAL A 165 10.59 14.40 10.27
CA VAL A 165 10.64 13.72 8.98
C VAL A 165 10.20 14.68 7.87
N GLY A 166 10.98 14.75 6.80
CA GLY A 166 10.71 15.63 5.67
C GLY A 166 11.14 17.08 5.85
N HIS A 167 11.53 17.52 7.06
CA HIS A 167 12.00 18.89 7.28
C HIS A 167 13.28 19.16 6.47
N GLY A 168 13.30 20.28 5.75
CA GLY A 168 14.43 20.68 4.88
C GLY A 168 14.57 19.81 3.62
N MET A 169 13.61 18.95 3.33
CA MET A 169 13.58 18.13 2.11
C MET A 169 12.53 18.65 1.13
N SER A 170 12.77 18.42 -0.16
CA SER A 170 11.78 18.60 -1.22
C SER A 170 11.66 17.28 -1.96
N CYS A 171 10.59 16.51 -1.67
CA CYS A 171 10.42 15.14 -2.13
C CYS A 171 9.49 15.04 -3.35
N ASP A 172 9.93 14.31 -4.36
CA ASP A 172 9.12 13.99 -5.54
C ASP A 172 8.21 12.80 -5.27
N LEU A 173 8.73 11.78 -4.59
CA LEU A 173 7.96 10.63 -4.09
C LEU A 173 8.15 10.49 -2.58
N ILE A 174 7.05 10.31 -1.87
CA ILE A 174 7.05 9.83 -0.49
C ILE A 174 6.31 8.50 -0.45
N VAL A 175 6.97 7.46 0.06
CA VAL A 175 6.36 6.16 0.34
C VAL A 175 6.20 6.03 1.85
N ALA A 176 4.95 5.93 2.31
CA ALA A 176 4.61 5.73 3.71
C ALA A 176 4.00 4.34 3.90
N ASP A 177 4.75 3.43 4.52
CA ASP A 177 4.26 2.09 4.85
C ASP A 177 3.70 2.05 6.26
N GLU A 178 2.64 1.26 6.45
CA GLU A 178 1.87 1.14 7.70
C GLU A 178 1.40 2.52 8.24
N ILE A 179 0.77 3.31 7.36
CA ILE A 179 0.35 4.69 7.68
C ILE A 179 -0.68 4.75 8.83
N TRP A 180 -1.36 3.65 9.16
CA TRP A 180 -2.31 3.58 10.25
C TRP A 180 -1.71 3.99 11.60
N ASP A 181 -0.39 3.79 11.78
CA ASP A 181 0.36 4.09 13.00
C ASP A 181 1.21 5.37 12.91
N ILE A 182 1.06 6.14 11.83
CA ILE A 182 1.73 7.43 11.65
C ILE A 182 0.77 8.56 12.08
N GLY A 183 1.17 9.32 13.11
CA GLY A 183 0.36 10.41 13.64
C GLY A 183 0.11 11.53 12.63
N SER A 184 -1.06 12.18 12.72
CA SER A 184 -1.45 13.27 11.81
C SER A 184 -0.48 14.45 11.81
N THR A 185 0.15 14.77 12.95
CA THR A 185 1.16 15.83 13.04
C THR A 185 2.39 15.56 12.18
N VAL A 186 2.78 14.28 12.03
CA VAL A 186 3.90 13.87 11.17
C VAL A 186 3.52 14.04 9.70
N ILE A 187 2.32 13.63 9.34
CA ILE A 187 1.83 13.69 7.97
C ILE A 187 1.61 15.14 7.55
N ASP A 188 0.81 15.89 8.31
CA ASP A 188 0.39 17.25 7.98
C ASP A 188 1.53 18.28 8.19
N GLY A 189 2.41 18.06 9.19
CA GLY A 189 3.52 18.97 9.52
C GLY A 189 4.85 18.63 8.86
N GLY A 190 5.04 17.38 8.41
CA GLY A 190 6.31 16.91 7.86
C GLY A 190 6.20 16.42 6.40
N LEU A 191 5.43 15.39 6.16
CA LEU A 191 5.42 14.72 4.85
C LEU A 191 4.77 15.57 3.75
N LEU A 192 3.56 16.08 3.95
CA LEU A 192 2.86 16.91 2.95
C LEU A 192 3.62 18.22 2.64
N PRO A 193 4.14 18.97 3.63
CA PRO A 193 4.95 20.15 3.35
C PRO A 193 6.22 19.87 2.54
N ALA A 194 6.86 18.70 2.73
CA ALA A 194 8.05 18.31 1.98
C ALA A 194 7.81 18.16 0.46
N GLN A 195 6.56 18.13 0.02
CA GLN A 195 6.19 18.00 -1.40
C GLN A 195 5.71 19.32 -2.03
N ARG A 196 5.48 20.38 -1.25
CA ARG A 196 4.84 21.61 -1.74
C ARG A 196 5.59 22.30 -2.88
N ALA A 197 6.92 22.23 -2.89
CA ALA A 197 7.78 22.86 -3.88
C ALA A 197 7.97 22.03 -5.17
N ARG A 198 7.41 20.83 -5.23
CA ARG A 198 7.52 19.97 -6.41
C ARG A 198 6.35 20.16 -7.35
N ARG A 199 6.63 20.10 -8.66
CA ARG A 199 5.62 20.30 -9.72
C ARG A 199 4.51 19.22 -9.64
N SER A 200 4.89 17.96 -9.59
CA SER A 200 3.97 16.83 -9.62
C SER A 200 4.46 15.72 -8.71
N PRO A 201 4.35 15.92 -7.38
CA PRO A 201 4.80 14.95 -6.40
C PRO A 201 3.73 13.89 -6.17
N MET A 202 4.16 12.72 -5.63
CA MET A 202 3.27 11.64 -5.20
C MET A 202 3.57 11.27 -3.75
N LEU A 203 2.53 11.22 -2.91
CA LEU A 203 2.56 10.54 -1.61
C LEU A 203 1.81 9.22 -1.75
N SER A 204 2.53 8.11 -1.73
CA SER A 204 1.98 6.75 -1.83
C SER A 204 1.97 6.10 -0.45
N ALA A 205 0.78 6.02 0.15
CA ALA A 205 0.56 5.49 1.50
C ALA A 205 -0.10 4.11 1.44
N TRP A 206 0.49 3.15 2.12
CA TRP A 206 0.01 1.77 2.14
C TRP A 206 -0.16 1.29 3.58
N SER A 207 -1.20 0.51 3.84
CA SER A 207 -1.52 0.10 5.20
C SER A 207 -2.45 -1.12 5.27
N THR A 208 -2.58 -1.64 6.47
CA THR A 208 -3.80 -2.33 6.92
C THR A 208 -4.79 -1.30 7.45
N ALA A 209 -6.03 -1.74 7.76
CA ALA A 209 -7.01 -0.91 8.44
C ALA A 209 -6.44 -0.32 9.73
N GLY A 210 -6.92 0.85 10.08
CA GLY A 210 -6.50 1.58 11.28
C GLY A 210 -7.41 1.34 12.48
N THR A 211 -7.14 2.13 13.52
CA THR A 211 -7.94 2.26 14.75
C THR A 211 -8.47 3.69 14.86
N GLU A 212 -9.23 4.00 15.91
CA GLU A 212 -9.65 5.37 16.20
C GLU A 212 -8.49 6.36 16.36
N ALA A 213 -7.30 5.88 16.73
CA ALA A 213 -6.10 6.71 16.82
C ALA A 213 -5.50 7.07 15.44
N SER A 214 -5.89 6.37 14.38
CA SER A 214 -5.37 6.56 13.02
C SER A 214 -6.04 7.74 12.30
N THR A 215 -6.04 8.92 12.92
CA THR A 215 -6.86 10.08 12.52
C THR A 215 -6.59 10.61 11.12
N ALA A 216 -5.33 10.60 10.65
CA ALA A 216 -5.01 11.02 9.29
C ALA A 216 -5.53 10.01 8.25
N MET A 217 -5.34 8.72 8.51
CA MET A 217 -5.85 7.66 7.65
C MET A 217 -7.38 7.65 7.59
N GLN A 218 -8.07 7.94 8.71
CA GLN A 218 -9.53 8.11 8.74
C GLN A 218 -9.98 9.24 7.81
N ARG A 219 -9.36 10.43 7.92
CA ARG A 219 -9.69 11.59 7.06
C ARG A 219 -9.55 11.26 5.58
N TRP A 220 -8.49 10.55 5.20
CA TRP A 220 -8.27 10.15 3.80
C TRP A 220 -9.27 9.09 3.35
N ARG A 221 -9.57 8.12 4.21
CA ARG A 221 -10.64 7.15 3.93
C ARG A 221 -11.99 7.83 3.72
N GLU A 222 -12.37 8.77 4.58
CA GLU A 222 -13.61 9.54 4.42
C GLU A 222 -13.61 10.38 3.15
N GLN A 223 -12.47 10.96 2.76
CA GLN A 223 -12.33 11.66 1.49
C GLN A 223 -12.56 10.71 0.31
N GLY A 224 -11.95 9.53 0.34
CA GLY A 224 -12.14 8.49 -0.67
C GLY A 224 -13.60 8.03 -0.77
N LEU A 225 -14.25 7.75 0.37
CA LEU A 225 -15.65 7.34 0.42
C LEU A 225 -16.59 8.43 -0.16
N ARG A 226 -16.37 9.70 0.18
CA ARG A 226 -17.15 10.81 -0.39
C ARG A 226 -16.99 10.93 -1.91
N SER A 227 -15.78 10.68 -2.44
CA SER A 227 -15.53 10.65 -3.88
C SER A 227 -16.27 9.50 -4.56
N ILE A 228 -16.23 8.31 -3.95
CA ILE A 228 -16.93 7.12 -4.45
C ILE A 228 -18.45 7.36 -4.47
N ASP A 229 -19.02 7.87 -3.38
CA ASP A 229 -20.46 8.15 -3.25
C ASP A 229 -20.97 9.15 -4.30
N ARG A 230 -20.12 10.13 -4.68
CA ARG A 230 -20.45 11.11 -5.71
C ARG A 230 -20.18 10.65 -7.13
N GLY A 231 -19.39 9.58 -7.30
CA GLY A 231 -18.92 9.14 -8.62
C GLY A 231 -17.94 10.12 -9.28
N GLU A 232 -17.32 11.01 -8.50
CA GLU A 232 -16.43 12.08 -8.99
C GLU A 232 -14.96 11.72 -8.76
N PRO A 233 -14.05 12.05 -9.69
CA PRO A 233 -12.61 11.90 -9.48
C PRO A 233 -12.13 12.73 -8.29
N SER A 234 -11.04 12.27 -7.65
CA SER A 234 -10.41 12.92 -6.50
C SER A 234 -8.91 13.09 -6.74
N SER A 235 -8.31 14.10 -6.10
CA SER A 235 -6.85 14.22 -6.02
C SER A 235 -6.21 13.11 -5.14
N LEU A 236 -7.03 12.32 -4.45
CA LEU A 236 -6.64 11.13 -3.72
C LEU A 236 -7.07 9.89 -4.51
N TYR A 237 -6.11 9.06 -4.91
CA TYR A 237 -6.38 7.67 -5.26
C TYR A 237 -6.60 6.87 -3.98
N PHE A 238 -7.76 6.26 -3.84
CA PHE A 238 -8.11 5.42 -2.69
C PHE A 238 -8.53 4.05 -3.15
N ALA A 239 -7.94 2.99 -2.58
CA ALA A 239 -8.31 1.61 -2.84
C ALA A 239 -8.30 0.80 -1.54
N GLU A 240 -9.42 0.13 -1.22
CA GLU A 240 -9.57 -0.66 0.00
C GLU A 240 -10.12 -2.07 -0.29
N TRP A 241 -9.36 -3.08 0.11
CA TRP A 241 -9.77 -4.48 0.16
C TRP A 241 -10.30 -4.78 1.55
N SER A 242 -11.60 -4.83 1.70
CA SER A 242 -12.28 -5.16 2.96
C SER A 242 -13.62 -5.84 2.68
N PRO A 243 -14.11 -6.72 3.56
CA PRO A 243 -15.41 -7.35 3.37
C PRO A 243 -16.55 -6.31 3.43
N PRO A 244 -17.66 -6.56 2.71
CA PRO A 244 -18.85 -5.74 2.84
C PRO A 244 -19.47 -5.88 4.24
N PRO A 245 -20.22 -4.86 4.72
CA PRO A 245 -20.75 -4.84 6.09
C PRO A 245 -21.75 -5.97 6.43
N ASP A 246 -22.44 -6.46 5.42
CA ASP A 246 -23.46 -7.53 5.53
C ASP A 246 -22.85 -8.93 5.57
N LEU A 247 -21.55 -9.05 5.30
CA LEU A 247 -20.84 -10.33 5.30
C LEU A 247 -20.12 -10.55 6.63
N SER A 248 -20.40 -11.68 7.30
CA SER A 248 -19.68 -12.05 8.52
C SER A 248 -18.17 -12.11 8.29
N PRO A 249 -17.36 -11.38 9.07
CA PRO A 249 -15.90 -11.36 8.90
C PRO A 249 -15.21 -12.68 9.25
N MET A 250 -15.96 -13.68 9.74
CA MET A 250 -15.45 -15.01 10.09
C MET A 250 -15.68 -16.05 9.00
N THR A 251 -15.92 -15.62 7.79
CA THR A 251 -16.16 -16.52 6.66
C THR A 251 -15.03 -16.45 5.64
N PRO A 252 -14.72 -17.56 4.96
CA PRO A 252 -13.75 -17.58 3.85
C PRO A 252 -14.06 -16.55 2.77
N GLN A 253 -15.34 -16.30 2.48
CA GLN A 253 -15.79 -15.29 1.52
C GLN A 253 -15.37 -13.88 1.94
N ALA A 254 -15.50 -13.54 3.23
CA ALA A 254 -15.05 -12.25 3.76
C ALA A 254 -13.53 -12.09 3.66
N TRP A 255 -12.79 -13.16 3.93
CA TRP A 255 -11.33 -13.16 3.84
C TRP A 255 -10.84 -12.95 2.40
N ALA A 256 -11.56 -13.47 1.40
CA ALA A 256 -11.27 -13.25 -0.02
C ALA A 256 -11.37 -11.76 -0.42
N TYR A 257 -12.26 -10.99 0.19
CA TYR A 257 -12.35 -9.53 -0.02
C TYR A 257 -11.16 -8.77 0.55
N ALA A 258 -10.62 -9.20 1.69
CA ALA A 258 -9.54 -8.51 2.39
C ALA A 258 -8.14 -8.89 1.88
N ASN A 259 -8.03 -10.09 1.28
CA ASN A 259 -6.76 -10.74 0.97
C ASN A 259 -6.62 -11.05 -0.53
N PRO A 260 -6.22 -10.08 -1.37
CA PRO A 260 -6.04 -10.30 -2.80
C PRO A 260 -4.95 -11.34 -3.14
N ALA A 261 -4.06 -11.66 -2.19
CA ALA A 261 -3.04 -12.70 -2.34
C ALA A 261 -3.53 -14.11 -1.96
N LEU A 262 -4.77 -14.26 -1.47
CA LEU A 262 -5.34 -15.56 -1.10
C LEU A 262 -5.45 -16.47 -2.32
N GLY A 263 -4.93 -17.68 -2.20
CA GLY A 263 -4.83 -18.66 -3.29
C GLY A 263 -3.59 -18.47 -4.18
N LYS A 264 -2.79 -17.41 -3.94
CA LYS A 264 -1.51 -17.16 -4.63
C LYS A 264 -0.33 -17.38 -3.68
N THR A 265 -0.10 -16.45 -2.76
CA THR A 265 0.99 -16.53 -1.76
C THR A 265 0.48 -16.72 -0.34
N LEU A 266 -0.82 -16.55 -0.12
CA LEU A 266 -1.51 -16.76 1.15
C LEU A 266 -2.50 -17.93 1.00
N THR A 267 -2.55 -18.82 1.99
CA THR A 267 -3.48 -19.96 1.97
C THR A 267 -4.68 -19.72 2.87
N LEU A 268 -5.80 -20.32 2.55
CA LEU A 268 -7.02 -20.29 3.38
C LEU A 268 -6.71 -20.82 4.78
N LYS A 269 -6.00 -21.94 4.87
CA LYS A 269 -5.60 -22.58 6.14
C LYS A 269 -4.83 -21.62 7.06
N THR A 270 -4.03 -20.72 6.49
CA THR A 270 -3.30 -19.71 7.28
C THR A 270 -4.27 -18.75 7.96
N ILE A 271 -5.26 -18.24 7.21
CA ILE A 271 -6.25 -17.30 7.77
C ILE A 271 -7.19 -18.01 8.76
N GLU A 272 -7.54 -19.26 8.50
CA GLU A 272 -8.32 -20.09 9.43
C GLU A 272 -7.62 -20.21 10.78
N ALA A 273 -6.32 -20.56 10.78
CA ALA A 273 -5.53 -20.65 12.01
C ALA A 273 -5.42 -19.28 12.72
N GLU A 274 -5.29 -18.18 11.99
CA GLU A 274 -5.31 -16.82 12.56
C GLU A 274 -6.67 -16.48 13.17
N SER A 275 -7.77 -16.98 12.62
CA SER A 275 -9.14 -16.72 13.10
C SER A 275 -9.45 -17.36 14.45
N GLU A 276 -8.67 -18.34 14.86
CA GLU A 276 -8.76 -18.99 16.18
C GLU A 276 -8.11 -18.15 17.29
N ASN A 277 -7.39 -17.07 16.96
CA ASN A 277 -6.75 -16.20 17.92
C ASN A 277 -7.79 -15.55 18.85
N PRO A 278 -7.62 -15.65 20.18
CA PRO A 278 -8.52 -15.00 21.14
C PRO A 278 -8.53 -13.48 21.04
N ASP A 279 -7.46 -12.86 20.51
CA ASP A 279 -7.45 -11.43 20.18
C ASP A 279 -8.19 -11.16 18.87
N ARG A 280 -9.51 -11.08 19.00
CA ARG A 280 -10.43 -10.86 17.90
C ARG A 280 -10.20 -9.53 17.19
N ALA A 281 -9.89 -8.46 17.92
CA ALA A 281 -9.67 -7.14 17.34
C ALA A 281 -8.43 -7.14 16.41
N SER A 282 -7.36 -7.78 16.86
CA SER A 282 -6.15 -7.96 16.04
C SER A 282 -6.43 -8.76 14.76
N PHE A 283 -7.17 -9.86 14.85
CA PHE A 283 -7.58 -10.64 13.67
C PHE A 283 -8.41 -9.82 12.69
N LEU A 284 -9.44 -9.13 13.16
CA LEU A 284 -10.32 -8.32 12.32
C LEU A 284 -9.53 -7.22 11.58
N ARG A 285 -8.60 -6.57 12.25
CA ARG A 285 -7.78 -5.53 11.65
C ARG A 285 -6.70 -6.10 10.71
N ALA A 286 -5.95 -7.09 11.18
CA ALA A 286 -4.78 -7.58 10.47
C ALA A 286 -5.13 -8.51 9.29
N SER A 287 -6.11 -9.41 9.46
CA SER A 287 -6.43 -10.46 8.49
C SER A 287 -7.72 -10.20 7.72
N CYS A 288 -8.64 -9.38 8.28
CA CYS A 288 -9.86 -8.96 7.58
C CYS A 288 -9.84 -7.51 7.09
N ASN A 289 -8.79 -6.75 7.39
CA ASN A 289 -8.69 -5.33 7.02
C ASN A 289 -9.91 -4.49 7.44
N LEU A 290 -10.43 -4.76 8.62
CA LEU A 290 -11.56 -4.06 9.21
C LEU A 290 -11.08 -3.04 10.25
N TRP A 291 -11.69 -1.87 10.24
CA TRP A 291 -11.44 -0.84 11.24
C TRP A 291 -11.96 -1.29 12.61
N VAL A 292 -11.17 -1.08 13.65
CA VAL A 292 -11.50 -1.43 15.04
C VAL A 292 -11.34 -0.20 15.91
N ALA A 293 -12.11 -0.11 17.01
CA ALA A 293 -12.03 1.00 17.94
C ALA A 293 -10.64 1.09 18.59
N SER A 294 -10.10 -0.06 19.03
CA SER A 294 -8.76 -0.17 19.62
C SER A 294 -8.26 -1.61 19.50
N ASP A 295 -6.97 -1.78 19.31
CA ASP A 295 -6.31 -3.10 19.37
C ASP A 295 -6.33 -3.69 20.81
N LYS A 296 -6.62 -2.86 21.82
CA LYS A 296 -6.64 -3.23 23.24
C LYS A 296 -7.99 -2.98 23.90
N SER A 297 -9.07 -3.02 23.13
CA SER A 297 -10.42 -2.86 23.69
C SER A 297 -10.73 -4.03 24.65
N TRP A 298 -11.10 -3.71 25.90
CA TRP A 298 -11.59 -4.69 26.87
C TRP A 298 -13.04 -5.13 26.58
N ILE A 299 -13.72 -4.44 25.66
CA ILE A 299 -15.04 -4.82 25.16
C ILE A 299 -14.86 -5.42 23.76
N ALA A 300 -15.34 -6.64 23.57
CA ALA A 300 -15.28 -7.29 22.27
C ALA A 300 -16.04 -6.48 21.20
N PRO A 301 -15.49 -6.34 19.97
CA PRO A 301 -16.18 -5.67 18.87
C PRO A 301 -17.56 -6.29 18.62
N GLY A 302 -18.57 -5.46 18.45
CA GLY A 302 -19.96 -5.90 18.20
C GLY A 302 -20.81 -6.13 19.46
N LEU A 303 -20.28 -5.84 20.65
CA LEU A 303 -21.07 -5.87 21.91
C LEU A 303 -21.65 -4.51 22.30
N TRP A 304 -21.45 -3.47 21.50
CA TRP A 304 -22.17 -2.20 21.62
C TRP A 304 -23.47 -2.28 20.84
N PRO A 305 -24.60 -1.87 21.46
CA PRO A 305 -25.88 -1.81 20.77
C PRO A 305 -25.88 -0.77 19.65
#